data_cc6876ba23456cdcd73b32c5bedea047
#
_entry.id   cc6876ba23456cdcd73b32c5bedea047
#
_cell.length_a   1.000
_cell.length_b   1.000
_cell.length_c   1.000
_cell.angle_alpha   90.00
_cell.angle_beta   90.00
_cell.angle_gamma   90.00
#
_symmetry.space_group_name_H-M   'P 1'
#
loop_
_entity.id
_entity.type
_entity.pdbx_description
1 polymer ?
#
loop_
_entity_poly.entity_id
_entity_poly.type
_entity_poly.pdbx_seq_one_letter_code
_entity_poly.pdbx_strand_id
1 'polypeptide(L)'
;MKRVVVLGICAAAFIVEASWAVYTQTAKPPGTLRTERVNGDLYMVSGEGGNVALYTTSEGVVLVDDMFDRNHADILAQIKSVTSQPLRYVINTHQHDDHAGGDLKMLPIAEVIAHKNVRANLADLKRPYYEDTPGTPIGLPRITFSQELAVNLGGKEVQAHYFGRGHTSGDAVIYFPEVKVIHTGDLFLATRGGGRGNAPARPRPPGVPIYVDYVQGGSFFDWSKTMDGLLKLDFDTVIPGHGPVSSRADVVKFKADLETMRARLVGLIKEGKTKAELAKILEDDYGWRSTGCPESPPTGGCLQYQQLDALMKELGAR
;
A
#
# COMPACT_ATOMS: atom_id res chain seq x y z
N MET A 1 22.48 -79.61 39.14
CA MET A 1 21.37 -79.11 38.32
C MET A 1 21.26 -77.61 38.48
N LYS A 2 21.77 -76.83 37.55
CA LYS A 2 21.75 -75.38 37.57
C LYS A 2 20.63 -74.90 36.62
N ARG A 3 19.63 -74.25 37.15
CA ARG A 3 18.54 -73.62 36.36
C ARG A 3 19.01 -72.28 35.83
N VAL A 4 19.07 -72.10 34.53
CA VAL A 4 19.29 -70.82 33.84
C VAL A 4 17.92 -70.18 33.63
N VAL A 5 17.75 -68.99 34.21
CA VAL A 5 16.58 -68.15 33.99
C VAL A 5 16.97 -67.15 32.88
N VAL A 6 16.30 -67.25 31.72
CA VAL A 6 16.45 -66.28 30.64
C VAL A 6 15.39 -65.22 30.83
N LEU A 7 15.81 -63.98 31.16
CA LEU A 7 14.97 -62.82 31.13
C LEU A 7 14.87 -62.29 29.69
N GLY A 8 13.68 -62.40 29.13
CA GLY A 8 13.38 -61.76 27.86
C GLY A 8 13.08 -60.26 28.07
N ILE A 9 13.89 -59.39 27.51
CA ILE A 9 13.64 -57.94 27.46
C ILE A 9 12.79 -57.68 26.21
N CYS A 10 11.50 -57.37 26.39
CA CYS A 10 10.65 -56.80 25.36
C CYS A 10 10.95 -55.32 25.21
N ALA A 11 11.71 -54.95 24.19
CA ALA A 11 11.87 -53.58 23.76
C ALA A 11 10.62 -53.15 22.97
N ALA A 12 9.72 -52.39 23.61
CA ALA A 12 8.64 -51.73 22.92
C ALA A 12 9.20 -50.48 22.19
N ALA A 13 9.36 -50.62 20.88
CA ALA A 13 9.69 -49.48 20.02
C ALA A 13 8.42 -48.57 19.90
N PHE A 14 8.40 -47.45 20.57
CA PHE A 14 7.43 -46.39 20.28
C PHE A 14 7.83 -45.71 18.99
N ILE A 15 7.11 -45.99 17.90
CA ILE A 15 7.17 -45.22 16.65
C ILE A 15 6.36 -43.95 16.91
N VAL A 16 7.04 -42.83 17.16
CA VAL A 16 6.43 -41.54 17.14
C VAL A 16 6.32 -41.12 15.68
N GLU A 17 5.14 -41.33 15.10
CA GLU A 17 4.80 -40.71 13.83
C GLU A 17 4.66 -39.20 14.05
N ALA A 18 5.72 -38.47 13.76
CA ALA A 18 5.66 -37.01 13.63
C ALA A 18 4.88 -36.69 12.36
N SER A 19 3.58 -36.49 12.48
CA SER A 19 2.74 -35.95 11.40
C SER A 19 3.18 -34.52 11.15
N TRP A 20 4.08 -34.31 10.22
CA TRP A 20 4.35 -33.00 9.63
C TRP A 20 3.12 -32.65 8.80
N ALA A 21 2.14 -32.00 9.41
CA ALA A 21 1.13 -31.28 8.66
C ALA A 21 1.87 -30.13 7.95
N VAL A 22 2.27 -30.38 6.70
CA VAL A 22 2.66 -29.31 5.79
C VAL A 22 1.41 -28.47 5.60
N TYR A 23 1.34 -27.36 6.31
CA TYR A 23 0.37 -26.29 6.05
C TYR A 23 0.73 -25.73 4.69
N THR A 24 0.27 -26.38 3.63
CA THR A 24 0.19 -25.74 2.32
C THR A 24 -0.87 -24.69 2.47
N GLN A 25 -0.46 -23.45 2.82
CA GLN A 25 -1.27 -22.29 2.52
C GLN A 25 -1.56 -22.38 1.02
N THR A 26 -2.76 -22.81 0.68
CA THR A 26 -3.25 -22.64 -0.68
C THR A 26 -3.30 -21.15 -0.93
N ALA A 27 -2.29 -20.64 -1.62
CA ALA A 27 -2.29 -19.26 -2.05
C ALA A 27 -3.65 -18.99 -2.71
N LYS A 28 -4.39 -18.01 -2.19
CA LYS A 28 -5.66 -17.60 -2.80
C LYS A 28 -5.36 -17.37 -4.27
N PRO A 29 -6.14 -17.94 -5.20
CA PRO A 29 -5.90 -17.70 -6.63
C PRO A 29 -5.90 -16.20 -6.86
N PRO A 30 -4.95 -15.67 -7.68
CA PRO A 30 -4.86 -14.25 -7.97
C PRO A 30 -6.23 -13.74 -8.42
N GLY A 31 -6.65 -12.61 -7.85
CA GLY A 31 -7.85 -11.93 -8.30
C GLY A 31 -7.66 -11.48 -9.75
N THR A 32 -8.69 -11.56 -10.57
CA THR A 32 -8.60 -11.14 -11.96
C THR A 32 -8.26 -9.65 -12.03
N LEU A 33 -7.07 -9.30 -12.52
CA LEU A 33 -6.68 -7.92 -12.77
C LEU A 33 -7.49 -7.38 -13.97
N ARG A 34 -7.79 -6.09 -13.91
CA ARG A 34 -8.53 -5.38 -14.96
C ARG A 34 -7.70 -4.20 -15.42
N THR A 35 -7.57 -4.04 -16.72
CA THR A 35 -6.93 -2.88 -17.33
C THR A 35 -7.98 -1.98 -17.96
N GLU A 36 -7.96 -0.70 -17.61
CA GLU A 36 -8.79 0.32 -18.22
C GLU A 36 -7.92 1.47 -18.73
N ARG A 37 -8.30 2.06 -19.85
CA ARG A 37 -7.61 3.22 -20.44
C ARG A 37 -8.01 4.48 -19.69
N VAL A 38 -7.03 5.21 -19.17
CA VAL A 38 -7.28 6.47 -18.43
C VAL A 38 -7.26 7.66 -19.39
N ASN A 39 -6.13 7.86 -20.09
CA ASN A 39 -5.98 8.92 -21.10
C ASN A 39 -4.78 8.61 -22.02
N GLY A 40 -4.94 8.83 -23.32
CA GLY A 40 -3.86 8.57 -24.29
C GLY A 40 -3.33 7.14 -24.19
N ASP A 41 -2.05 6.99 -23.91
CA ASP A 41 -1.34 5.72 -23.74
C ASP A 41 -1.13 5.33 -22.27
N LEU A 42 -1.88 5.96 -21.38
CA LEU A 42 -1.89 5.66 -19.95
C LEU A 42 -3.10 4.80 -19.58
N TYR A 43 -2.84 3.72 -18.87
CA TYR A 43 -3.83 2.76 -18.41
C TYR A 43 -3.74 2.62 -16.89
N MET A 44 -4.85 2.24 -16.23
CA MET A 44 -4.87 1.79 -14.86
C MET A 44 -5.13 0.29 -14.82
N VAL A 45 -4.31 -0.45 -14.09
CA VAL A 45 -4.53 -1.85 -13.74
C VAL A 45 -5.02 -1.90 -12.31
N SER A 46 -6.16 -2.53 -12.07
CA SER A 46 -6.78 -2.67 -10.75
C SER A 46 -7.08 -4.13 -10.41
N GLY A 47 -7.10 -4.47 -9.13
CA GLY A 47 -7.34 -5.84 -8.68
C GLY A 47 -7.25 -6.03 -7.17
N GLU A 48 -6.37 -6.91 -6.71
CA GLU A 48 -6.25 -7.26 -5.29
C GLU A 48 -5.50 -6.21 -4.46
N GLY A 49 -4.49 -5.57 -5.05
CA GLY A 49 -3.64 -4.57 -4.40
C GLY A 49 -4.05 -3.15 -4.71
N GLY A 50 -3.11 -2.24 -4.54
CA GLY A 50 -3.22 -0.87 -4.99
C GLY A 50 -3.34 -0.78 -6.52
N ASN A 51 -3.86 0.32 -7.02
CA ASN A 51 -3.91 0.57 -8.44
C ASN A 51 -2.49 0.74 -9.00
N VAL A 52 -2.29 0.24 -10.21
CA VAL A 52 -1.04 0.35 -10.94
C VAL A 52 -1.26 1.22 -12.17
N ALA A 53 -0.41 2.22 -12.41
CA ALA A 53 -0.43 2.93 -13.69
C ALA A 53 0.54 2.26 -14.67
N LEU A 54 0.09 2.07 -15.92
CA LEU A 54 0.84 1.50 -17.01
C LEU A 54 0.90 2.52 -18.15
N TYR A 55 2.09 3.12 -18.39
CA TYR A 55 2.30 4.10 -19.42
C TYR A 55 3.16 3.53 -20.54
N THR A 56 2.57 3.39 -21.73
CA THR A 56 3.26 2.83 -22.91
C THR A 56 3.94 3.92 -23.71
N THR A 57 5.16 3.64 -24.17
CA THR A 57 5.94 4.53 -25.04
C THR A 57 6.48 3.76 -26.23
N SER A 58 7.14 4.44 -27.18
CA SER A 58 7.78 3.79 -28.34
C SER A 58 9.02 2.95 -27.98
N GLU A 59 9.60 3.15 -26.78
CA GLU A 59 10.86 2.50 -26.35
C GLU A 59 10.67 1.54 -25.16
N GLY A 60 9.47 1.49 -24.58
CA GLY A 60 9.20 0.66 -23.42
C GLY A 60 8.00 1.11 -22.63
N VAL A 61 7.83 0.49 -21.48
CA VAL A 61 6.76 0.76 -20.52
C VAL A 61 7.35 1.34 -19.24
N VAL A 62 6.69 2.36 -18.70
CA VAL A 62 6.85 2.81 -17.31
C VAL A 62 5.65 2.32 -16.49
N LEU A 63 5.91 1.57 -15.46
CA LEU A 63 4.91 1.10 -14.50
C LEU A 63 4.98 1.96 -13.23
N VAL A 64 3.86 2.26 -12.62
CA VAL A 64 3.80 2.88 -11.29
C VAL A 64 3.13 1.90 -10.35
N ASP A 65 3.86 1.49 -9.31
CA ASP A 65 3.55 0.39 -8.41
C ASP A 65 3.48 -0.98 -9.12
N ASP A 66 3.45 -2.06 -8.34
CA ASP A 66 3.48 -3.43 -8.87
C ASP A 66 2.70 -4.44 -8.03
N MET A 67 1.85 -3.95 -7.12
CA MET A 67 1.01 -4.77 -6.25
C MET A 67 1.83 -5.74 -5.38
N PHE A 68 1.22 -6.89 -5.05
CA PHE A 68 1.87 -7.95 -4.29
C PHE A 68 2.78 -8.81 -5.18
N ASP A 69 3.77 -9.46 -4.59
CA ASP A 69 4.67 -10.41 -5.25
C ASP A 69 3.93 -11.49 -6.08
N ARG A 70 2.78 -11.96 -5.60
CA ARG A 70 1.94 -12.94 -6.30
C ARG A 70 1.29 -12.42 -7.59
N ASN A 71 1.15 -11.10 -7.76
CA ASN A 71 0.53 -10.49 -8.93
C ASN A 71 1.49 -10.29 -10.10
N HIS A 72 2.79 -10.55 -9.93
CA HIS A 72 3.82 -10.28 -10.95
C HIS A 72 3.47 -10.84 -12.34
N ALA A 73 3.10 -12.12 -12.42
CA ALA A 73 2.77 -12.75 -13.71
C ALA A 73 1.53 -12.13 -14.35
N ASP A 74 0.52 -11.78 -13.55
CA ASP A 74 -0.71 -11.17 -14.02
C ASP A 74 -0.46 -9.72 -14.52
N ILE A 75 0.38 -8.94 -13.82
CA ILE A 75 0.78 -7.60 -14.26
C ILE A 75 1.52 -7.69 -15.61
N LEU A 76 2.46 -8.62 -15.76
CA LEU A 76 3.14 -8.81 -17.06
C LEU A 76 2.17 -9.21 -18.18
N ALA A 77 1.13 -9.99 -17.86
CA ALA A 77 0.08 -10.33 -18.82
C ALA A 77 -0.74 -9.08 -19.20
N GLN A 78 -1.06 -8.18 -18.25
CA GLN A 78 -1.74 -6.92 -18.55
C GLN A 78 -0.87 -6.01 -19.43
N ILE A 79 0.44 -5.89 -19.18
CA ILE A 79 1.36 -5.15 -20.05
C ILE A 79 1.30 -5.70 -21.48
N LYS A 80 1.43 -7.03 -21.64
CA LYS A 80 1.38 -7.69 -22.94
C LYS A 80 0.04 -7.53 -23.67
N SER A 81 -1.05 -7.33 -22.96
CA SER A 81 -2.37 -7.11 -23.55
C SER A 81 -2.53 -5.76 -24.25
N VAL A 82 -1.71 -4.78 -23.87
CA VAL A 82 -1.77 -3.41 -24.42
C VAL A 82 -0.59 -3.03 -25.30
N THR A 83 0.58 -3.67 -25.12
CA THR A 83 1.78 -3.38 -25.91
C THR A 83 2.74 -4.57 -25.98
N SER A 84 3.55 -4.62 -27.05
CA SER A 84 4.70 -5.54 -27.17
C SER A 84 6.00 -4.96 -26.62
N GLN A 85 5.99 -3.71 -26.17
CA GLN A 85 7.18 -3.04 -25.65
C GLN A 85 7.61 -3.63 -24.31
N PRO A 86 8.93 -3.69 -24.03
CA PRO A 86 9.43 -4.21 -22.76
C PRO A 86 9.15 -3.26 -21.60
N LEU A 87 8.97 -3.82 -20.39
CA LEU A 87 9.01 -3.04 -19.17
C LEU A 87 10.43 -2.49 -18.95
N ARG A 88 10.54 -1.18 -18.68
CA ARG A 88 11.83 -0.49 -18.49
C ARG A 88 11.99 0.02 -17.07
N TYR A 89 10.92 0.61 -16.52
CA TYR A 89 10.94 1.24 -15.20
C TYR A 89 9.71 0.85 -14.40
N VAL A 90 9.92 0.65 -13.10
CA VAL A 90 8.87 0.61 -12.08
C VAL A 90 9.14 1.77 -11.13
N ILE A 91 8.15 2.60 -10.85
CA ILE A 91 8.26 3.72 -9.91
C ILE A 91 7.29 3.48 -8.76
N ASN A 92 7.79 3.22 -7.57
CA ASN A 92 6.91 2.99 -6.42
C ASN A 92 6.46 4.31 -5.81
N THR A 93 5.15 4.39 -5.51
CA THR A 93 4.58 5.51 -4.76
C THR A 93 4.97 5.47 -3.29
N HIS A 94 4.92 4.31 -2.67
CA HIS A 94 5.34 4.06 -1.29
C HIS A 94 5.65 2.57 -1.06
N GLN A 95 6.00 2.18 0.15
CA GLN A 95 6.57 0.87 0.48
C GLN A 95 5.60 -0.22 0.92
N HIS A 96 4.28 -0.01 0.91
CA HIS A 96 3.35 -1.07 1.31
C HIS A 96 3.33 -2.21 0.28
N ASP A 97 3.07 -3.43 0.76
CA ASP A 97 3.16 -4.66 -0.02
C ASP A 97 2.23 -4.68 -1.23
N ASP A 98 1.08 -4.07 -1.10
CA ASP A 98 0.10 -3.98 -2.17
C ASP A 98 0.43 -2.92 -3.23
N HIS A 99 1.59 -2.25 -3.09
CA HIS A 99 2.15 -1.27 -4.03
C HIS A 99 3.56 -1.64 -4.51
N ALA A 100 4.43 -2.12 -3.61
CA ALA A 100 5.84 -2.41 -3.88
C ALA A 100 6.23 -3.88 -3.61
N GLY A 101 5.24 -4.76 -3.43
CA GLY A 101 5.48 -6.17 -3.11
C GLY A 101 6.08 -6.97 -4.25
N GLY A 102 5.87 -6.54 -5.49
CA GLY A 102 6.42 -7.17 -6.71
C GLY A 102 7.87 -6.82 -7.02
N ASP A 103 8.45 -5.82 -6.37
CA ASP A 103 9.78 -5.26 -6.68
C ASP A 103 10.87 -6.31 -6.89
N LEU A 104 10.92 -7.35 -6.03
CA LEU A 104 11.94 -8.38 -6.13
C LEU A 104 11.92 -9.10 -7.49
N LYS A 105 10.74 -9.34 -8.03
CA LYS A 105 10.55 -9.99 -9.32
C LYS A 105 10.66 -9.03 -10.50
N MET A 106 10.46 -7.72 -10.27
CA MET A 106 10.64 -6.68 -11.28
C MET A 106 12.11 -6.31 -11.51
N LEU A 107 12.95 -6.31 -10.46
CA LEU A 107 14.37 -5.93 -10.51
C LEU A 107 15.24 -6.67 -11.57
N PRO A 108 14.99 -7.93 -11.95
CA PRO A 108 15.72 -8.59 -13.04
C PRO A 108 15.37 -8.09 -14.44
N ILE A 109 14.21 -7.42 -14.62
CA ILE A 109 13.67 -7.06 -15.94
C ILE A 109 13.46 -5.56 -16.14
N ALA A 110 13.50 -4.78 -15.05
CA ALA A 110 13.31 -3.32 -15.05
C ALA A 110 14.12 -2.65 -13.95
N GLU A 111 14.36 -1.35 -14.09
CA GLU A 111 14.89 -0.54 -13.00
C GLU A 111 13.76 -0.09 -12.08
N VAL A 112 13.90 -0.36 -10.79
CA VAL A 112 12.96 0.06 -9.75
C VAL A 112 13.44 1.37 -9.13
N ILE A 113 12.56 2.36 -9.12
CA ILE A 113 12.79 3.73 -8.66
C ILE A 113 11.84 4.03 -7.52
N ALA A 114 12.31 4.68 -6.45
CA ALA A 114 11.45 5.13 -5.37
C ALA A 114 12.04 6.33 -4.62
N HIS A 115 11.23 6.99 -3.80
CA HIS A 115 11.78 7.95 -2.84
C HIS A 115 12.74 7.24 -1.87
N LYS A 116 13.82 7.94 -1.43
CA LYS A 116 14.83 7.35 -0.53
C LYS A 116 14.26 6.75 0.76
N ASN A 117 13.16 7.33 1.29
CA ASN A 117 12.51 6.81 2.48
C ASN A 117 11.78 5.49 2.21
N VAL A 118 11.23 5.28 1.01
CA VAL A 118 10.68 3.99 0.59
C VAL A 118 11.75 2.92 0.70
N ARG A 119 12.92 3.14 0.09
CA ARG A 119 14.03 2.18 0.19
C ARG A 119 14.47 1.95 1.64
N ALA A 120 14.53 2.99 2.47
CA ALA A 120 14.89 2.88 3.89
C ALA A 120 13.86 2.05 4.67
N ASN A 121 12.57 2.33 4.48
CA ASN A 121 11.48 1.58 5.08
C ASN A 121 11.46 0.13 4.59
N LEU A 122 11.73 -0.12 3.30
CA LEU A 122 11.88 -1.46 2.72
C LEU A 122 13.07 -2.23 3.32
N ALA A 123 14.14 -1.61 3.68
CA ALA A 123 15.31 -2.24 4.30
C ALA A 123 15.15 -2.49 5.82
N ASP A 124 14.19 -1.83 6.48
CA ASP A 124 13.94 -2.03 7.91
C ASP A 124 13.12 -3.31 8.14
N LEU A 125 13.80 -4.40 8.49
CA LEU A 125 13.23 -5.73 8.71
C LEU A 125 12.26 -5.83 9.91
N LYS A 126 12.05 -4.77 10.67
CA LYS A 126 11.13 -4.74 11.81
C LYS A 126 9.67 -4.51 11.42
N ARG A 127 9.31 -4.78 10.17
CA ARG A 127 8.01 -4.45 9.63
C ARG A 127 6.91 -5.43 10.02
N PRO A 128 5.76 -4.93 10.48
CA PRO A 128 4.59 -5.76 10.71
C PRO A 128 3.80 -6.12 9.44
N TYR A 129 4.13 -5.58 8.26
CA TYR A 129 3.24 -5.58 7.08
C TYR A 129 3.62 -6.53 5.93
N TYR A 130 4.75 -7.22 5.99
CA TYR A 130 5.10 -8.28 5.03
C TYR A 130 4.53 -9.63 5.49
N GLU A 131 3.20 -9.71 5.56
CA GLU A 131 2.51 -10.87 6.13
C GLU A 131 2.38 -12.05 5.17
N ASP A 132 2.34 -11.78 3.87
CA ASP A 132 2.08 -12.86 2.89
C ASP A 132 3.24 -13.86 2.79
N THR A 133 4.44 -13.48 3.20
CA THR A 133 5.61 -14.39 3.19
C THR A 133 6.71 -13.96 4.18
N PRO A 134 6.59 -14.30 5.48
CA PRO A 134 7.66 -14.06 6.44
C PRO A 134 8.99 -14.67 5.96
N GLY A 135 10.05 -13.86 5.91
CA GLY A 135 11.38 -14.29 5.48
C GLY A 135 11.63 -14.26 3.97
N THR A 136 10.69 -13.77 3.16
CA THR A 136 10.94 -13.55 1.72
C THR A 136 11.89 -12.35 1.54
N PRO A 137 12.92 -12.48 0.69
CA PRO A 137 13.77 -11.35 0.32
C PRO A 137 12.93 -10.23 -0.29
N ILE A 138 13.20 -8.99 0.10
CA ILE A 138 12.50 -7.81 -0.39
C ILE A 138 13.29 -7.22 -1.55
N GLY A 139 12.59 -6.82 -2.61
CA GLY A 139 13.16 -6.02 -3.68
C GLY A 139 13.48 -4.61 -3.17
N LEU A 140 14.74 -4.20 -3.25
CA LEU A 140 15.12 -2.83 -2.87
C LEU A 140 15.32 -1.98 -4.12
N PRO A 141 14.60 -0.85 -4.28
CA PRO A 141 14.79 0.08 -5.39
C PRO A 141 16.27 0.46 -5.55
N ARG A 142 16.81 0.37 -6.77
CA ARG A 142 18.22 0.69 -7.04
C ARG A 142 18.43 2.18 -7.29
N ILE A 143 17.43 2.85 -7.82
CA ILE A 143 17.44 4.29 -8.09
C ILE A 143 16.55 4.97 -7.05
N THR A 144 17.10 5.98 -6.37
CA THR A 144 16.33 6.73 -5.37
C THR A 144 16.42 8.24 -5.62
N PHE A 145 15.34 8.95 -5.27
CA PHE A 145 15.31 10.41 -5.30
C PHE A 145 14.89 10.99 -3.94
N SER A 146 15.09 12.31 -3.77
CA SER A 146 14.77 13.00 -2.51
C SER A 146 13.66 14.03 -2.64
N GLN A 147 13.52 14.68 -3.78
CA GLN A 147 12.51 15.71 -4.03
C GLN A 147 11.76 15.42 -5.31
N GLU A 148 12.47 15.31 -6.42
CA GLU A 148 11.92 15.04 -7.73
C GLU A 148 12.88 14.22 -8.59
N LEU A 149 12.31 13.54 -9.58
CA LEU A 149 13.01 12.79 -10.61
C LEU A 149 12.12 12.75 -11.85
N ALA A 150 12.74 12.84 -13.03
CA ALA A 150 12.06 12.63 -14.30
C ALA A 150 12.65 11.44 -15.06
N VAL A 151 11.77 10.63 -15.63
CA VAL A 151 12.10 9.56 -16.58
C VAL A 151 11.63 10.00 -17.96
N ASN A 152 12.56 10.10 -18.90
CA ASN A 152 12.27 10.37 -20.31
C ASN A 152 12.44 9.08 -21.10
N LEU A 153 11.38 8.60 -21.73
CA LEU A 153 11.36 7.33 -22.46
C LEU A 153 10.46 7.43 -23.70
N GLY A 154 11.02 7.16 -24.88
CA GLY A 154 10.26 7.12 -26.13
C GLY A 154 9.49 8.41 -26.45
N GLY A 155 10.08 9.57 -26.16
CA GLY A 155 9.51 10.88 -26.38
C GLY A 155 8.50 11.34 -25.32
N LYS A 156 8.33 10.59 -24.23
CA LYS A 156 7.41 10.91 -23.14
C LYS A 156 8.16 11.12 -21.83
N GLU A 157 7.59 11.97 -20.97
CA GLU A 157 8.12 12.27 -19.64
C GLU A 157 7.18 11.74 -18.55
N VAL A 158 7.77 11.13 -17.51
CA VAL A 158 7.10 10.75 -16.27
C VAL A 158 7.88 11.36 -15.11
N GLN A 159 7.21 12.14 -14.29
CA GLN A 159 7.81 12.84 -13.16
C GLN A 159 7.40 12.20 -11.84
N ALA A 160 8.35 11.98 -10.94
CA ALA A 160 8.10 11.56 -9.56
C ALA A 160 8.41 12.73 -8.63
N HIS A 161 7.45 13.12 -7.77
CA HIS A 161 7.55 14.24 -6.84
C HIS A 161 7.33 13.81 -5.42
N TYR A 162 8.13 14.31 -4.49
CA TYR A 162 7.93 14.16 -3.05
C TYR A 162 7.57 15.51 -2.43
N PHE A 163 6.32 15.68 -2.02
CA PHE A 163 5.82 16.91 -1.41
C PHE A 163 5.83 16.89 0.11
N GLY A 164 6.09 15.75 0.70
CA GLY A 164 6.08 15.53 2.14
C GLY A 164 5.46 14.18 2.49
N ARG A 165 5.29 13.95 3.75
CA ARG A 165 4.68 12.74 4.29
C ARG A 165 3.18 12.91 4.51
N GLY A 166 2.45 11.81 4.49
CA GLY A 166 1.04 11.76 4.78
C GLY A 166 0.68 10.37 5.24
N HIS A 167 0.42 9.47 4.32
CA HIS A 167 0.17 8.06 4.54
C HIS A 167 1.40 7.34 5.12
N THR A 168 2.56 7.56 4.53
CA THR A 168 3.89 7.09 4.98
C THR A 168 4.90 8.25 4.95
N SER A 169 6.17 7.96 5.25
CA SER A 169 7.27 8.93 5.06
C SER A 169 7.83 8.95 3.64
N GLY A 170 7.40 8.04 2.77
CA GLY A 170 7.95 7.86 1.43
C GLY A 170 7.04 8.27 0.29
N ASP A 171 5.86 8.82 0.58
CA ASP A 171 4.79 9.04 -0.38
C ASP A 171 5.21 9.90 -1.58
N ALA A 172 5.27 9.31 -2.75
CA ALA A 172 5.56 9.98 -4.00
C ALA A 172 4.30 10.13 -4.86
N VAL A 173 4.18 11.26 -5.53
CA VAL A 173 3.17 11.52 -6.56
C VAL A 173 3.83 11.38 -7.91
N ILE A 174 3.28 10.54 -8.77
CA ILE A 174 3.80 10.34 -10.12
C ILE A 174 2.92 11.10 -11.08
N TYR A 175 3.53 12.00 -11.85
CA TYR A 175 2.84 12.90 -12.75
C TYR A 175 3.18 12.57 -14.21
N PHE A 176 2.16 12.55 -15.05
CA PHE A 176 2.21 12.32 -16.50
C PHE A 176 1.79 13.62 -17.21
N PRO A 177 2.75 14.54 -17.49
CA PRO A 177 2.43 15.90 -17.95
C PRO A 177 1.61 15.94 -19.25
N GLU A 178 1.97 15.12 -20.24
CA GLU A 178 1.32 15.12 -21.55
C GLU A 178 -0.17 14.79 -21.52
N VAL A 179 -0.58 13.96 -20.54
CA VAL A 179 -1.96 13.50 -20.39
C VAL A 179 -2.66 14.14 -19.18
N LYS A 180 -1.98 15.01 -18.44
CA LYS A 180 -2.47 15.71 -17.26
C LYS A 180 -3.07 14.77 -16.19
N VAL A 181 -2.38 13.65 -15.93
CA VAL A 181 -2.78 12.64 -14.95
C VAL A 181 -1.73 12.57 -13.86
N ILE A 182 -2.17 12.39 -12.60
CA ILE A 182 -1.29 11.99 -11.50
C ILE A 182 -1.69 10.62 -10.96
N HIS A 183 -0.70 9.89 -10.43
CA HIS A 183 -0.92 8.74 -9.56
C HIS A 183 -0.44 9.13 -8.16
N THR A 184 -1.30 8.98 -7.17
CA THR A 184 -1.04 9.51 -5.83
C THR A 184 -0.61 8.46 -4.83
N GLY A 185 -0.63 7.17 -5.22
CA GLY A 185 -0.60 6.13 -4.19
C GLY A 185 -1.67 6.42 -3.14
N ASP A 186 -1.41 6.04 -1.92
CA ASP A 186 -2.36 6.13 -0.81
C ASP A 186 -2.46 7.54 -0.18
N LEU A 187 -1.78 8.54 -0.75
CA LEU A 187 -2.07 9.93 -0.41
C LEU A 187 -3.51 10.33 -0.75
N PHE A 188 -4.14 9.69 -1.74
CA PHE A 188 -5.55 9.86 -2.04
C PHE A 188 -6.20 8.52 -2.36
N LEU A 189 -7.28 8.22 -1.65
CA LEU A 189 -8.10 7.03 -1.80
C LEU A 189 -9.50 7.41 -2.27
N ALA A 190 -9.91 6.94 -3.43
CA ALA A 190 -11.25 7.18 -3.95
C ALA A 190 -12.30 6.30 -3.26
N THR A 191 -11.88 5.17 -2.70
CA THR A 191 -12.71 4.30 -1.86
C THR A 191 -11.98 3.98 -0.57
N ARG A 192 -12.69 3.59 0.49
CA ARG A 192 -12.04 3.03 1.68
C ARG A 192 -11.19 1.85 1.28
N GLY A 193 -9.91 1.93 1.63
CA GLY A 193 -8.88 1.02 1.22
C GLY A 193 -9.21 -0.44 1.40
N GLY A 194 -8.62 -1.24 0.53
CA GLY A 194 -8.44 -2.65 0.71
C GLY A 194 -9.70 -3.49 0.88
N GLY A 195 -10.74 -3.23 0.10
CA GLY A 195 -11.72 -4.27 -0.15
C GLY A 195 -10.99 -5.38 -0.91
N ARG A 196 -10.53 -6.40 -0.22
CA ARG A 196 -10.05 -7.64 -0.86
C ARG A 196 -11.17 -8.15 -1.76
N GLY A 197 -11.04 -7.94 -3.06
CA GLY A 197 -11.98 -8.40 -4.07
C GLY A 197 -13.19 -7.48 -4.28
N ASN A 198 -14.01 -7.79 -5.27
CA ASN A 198 -15.21 -7.10 -5.76
C ASN A 198 -16.37 -6.99 -4.74
N ALA A 199 -16.09 -6.69 -3.48
CA ALA A 199 -17.17 -6.40 -2.54
C ALA A 199 -17.87 -5.09 -2.96
N PRO A 200 -19.19 -5.06 -3.04
CA PRO A 200 -19.92 -3.84 -3.40
C PRO A 200 -19.56 -2.73 -2.42
N ALA A 201 -19.26 -1.54 -2.96
CA ALA A 201 -18.98 -0.36 -2.18
C ALA A 201 -20.12 -0.13 -1.17
N ARG A 202 -19.82 -0.23 0.12
CA ARG A 202 -20.80 0.13 1.15
C ARG A 202 -20.98 1.65 1.13
N PRO A 203 -22.20 2.18 1.35
CA PRO A 203 -22.39 3.61 1.52
C PRO A 203 -21.42 4.14 2.56
N ARG A 204 -20.66 5.18 2.21
CA ARG A 204 -19.68 5.78 3.12
C ARG A 204 -20.42 6.62 4.15
N PRO A 205 -20.14 6.46 5.45
CA PRO A 205 -20.35 7.56 6.37
C PRO A 205 -19.48 8.76 5.92
N PRO A 206 -19.92 10.01 6.16
CA PRO A 206 -19.12 11.18 5.85
C PRO A 206 -17.78 11.08 6.60
N GLY A 207 -16.67 11.03 5.90
CA GLY A 207 -15.34 10.94 6.48
C GLY A 207 -14.29 10.49 5.48
N VAL A 208 -13.07 10.88 5.76
CA VAL A 208 -11.93 10.60 4.89
C VAL A 208 -11.48 9.16 5.15
N PRO A 209 -11.38 8.31 4.12
CA PRO A 209 -10.74 7.02 4.27
C PRO A 209 -9.23 7.25 4.38
N ILE A 210 -8.73 7.47 5.57
CA ILE A 210 -7.31 7.63 5.81
C ILE A 210 -6.78 6.48 6.65
N TYR A 211 -5.57 6.10 6.31
CA TYR A 211 -4.71 5.26 7.10
C TYR A 211 -3.35 5.94 7.19
N VAL A 212 -2.91 6.25 8.41
CA VAL A 212 -1.60 6.85 8.67
C VAL A 212 -0.68 5.77 9.21
N ASP A 213 0.34 5.41 8.48
CA ASP A 213 1.35 4.50 8.98
C ASP A 213 2.40 5.25 9.80
N TYR A 214 2.09 5.47 11.08
CA TYR A 214 3.01 6.11 12.01
C TYR A 214 4.30 5.31 12.25
N VAL A 215 4.26 3.99 12.09
CA VAL A 215 5.44 3.14 12.24
C VAL A 215 6.45 3.42 11.14
N GLN A 216 5.96 3.67 9.93
CA GLN A 216 6.79 4.01 8.77
C GLN A 216 6.81 5.52 8.48
N GLY A 217 6.56 6.32 9.51
CA GLY A 217 6.78 7.76 9.51
C GLY A 217 5.71 8.58 8.82
N GLY A 218 4.51 8.05 8.62
CA GLY A 218 3.34 8.81 8.19
C GLY A 218 2.98 9.92 9.17
N SER A 219 2.18 10.89 8.74
CA SER A 219 1.75 12.04 9.56
C SER A 219 0.40 12.55 9.13
N PHE A 220 -0.57 12.45 10.02
CA PHE A 220 -1.89 13.04 9.78
C PHE A 220 -1.83 14.57 9.73
N PHE A 221 -0.95 15.15 10.54
CA PHE A 221 -0.77 16.61 10.61
C PHE A 221 -0.17 17.17 9.31
N ASP A 222 0.89 16.55 8.79
CA ASP A 222 1.60 17.00 7.61
C ASP A 222 0.85 16.70 6.29
N TRP A 223 -0.08 15.74 6.31
CA TRP A 223 -0.76 15.26 5.10
C TRP A 223 -1.43 16.38 4.29
N SER A 224 -2.13 17.30 4.96
CA SER A 224 -2.77 18.43 4.30
C SER A 224 -1.77 19.31 3.54
N LYS A 225 -0.58 19.57 4.12
CA LYS A 225 0.50 20.32 3.47
C LYS A 225 1.07 19.56 2.26
N THR A 226 1.17 18.25 2.36
CA THR A 226 1.58 17.38 1.24
C THR A 226 0.57 17.48 0.09
N MET A 227 -0.74 17.50 0.41
CA MET A 227 -1.81 17.72 -0.56
C MET A 227 -1.72 19.10 -1.22
N ASP A 228 -1.35 20.16 -0.47
CA ASP A 228 -1.10 21.49 -1.05
C ASP A 228 0.02 21.46 -2.10
N GLY A 229 1.04 20.66 -1.87
CA GLY A 229 2.14 20.45 -2.81
C GLY A 229 1.66 19.84 -4.13
N LEU A 230 1.00 18.71 -4.05
CA LEU A 230 0.52 17.99 -5.26
C LEU A 230 -0.53 18.78 -6.05
N LEU A 231 -1.36 19.61 -5.36
CA LEU A 231 -2.35 20.44 -6.01
C LEU A 231 -1.75 21.62 -6.81
N LYS A 232 -0.44 21.84 -6.77
CA LYS A 232 0.27 22.80 -7.64
C LYS A 232 0.56 22.24 -9.02
N LEU A 233 0.51 20.92 -9.19
CA LEU A 233 0.65 20.27 -10.50
C LEU A 233 -0.56 20.59 -11.38
N ASP A 234 -0.35 20.67 -12.70
CA ASP A 234 -1.40 20.88 -13.72
C ASP A 234 -2.00 19.54 -14.16
N PHE A 235 -2.93 19.01 -13.37
CA PHE A 235 -3.62 17.76 -13.68
C PHE A 235 -5.13 17.90 -13.61
N ASP A 236 -5.83 17.07 -14.36
CA ASP A 236 -7.29 17.00 -14.38
C ASP A 236 -7.78 15.66 -13.78
N THR A 237 -7.02 14.61 -14.00
CA THR A 237 -7.37 13.22 -13.68
C THR A 237 -6.39 12.62 -12.67
N VAL A 238 -6.90 11.76 -11.80
CA VAL A 238 -6.15 11.08 -10.74
C VAL A 238 -6.36 9.59 -10.81
N ILE A 239 -5.27 8.83 -10.79
CA ILE A 239 -5.25 7.42 -10.41
C ILE A 239 -5.00 7.40 -8.90
N PRO A 240 -6.00 7.05 -8.06
CA PRO A 240 -5.82 6.93 -6.61
C PRO A 240 -5.05 5.66 -6.26
N GLY A 241 -4.53 5.56 -5.04
CA GLY A 241 -3.97 4.28 -4.58
C GLY A 241 -5.00 3.16 -4.62
N HIS A 242 -6.24 3.44 -4.22
CA HIS A 242 -7.35 2.48 -4.28
C HIS A 242 -8.64 3.15 -4.77
N GLY A 243 -9.40 2.40 -5.56
CA GLY A 243 -10.70 2.82 -6.08
C GLY A 243 -10.64 3.29 -7.54
N PRO A 244 -11.75 3.86 -8.06
CA PRO A 244 -11.85 4.25 -9.45
C PRO A 244 -11.02 5.50 -9.76
N VAL A 245 -10.67 5.67 -11.04
CA VAL A 245 -10.14 6.91 -11.57
C VAL A 245 -11.02 8.09 -11.12
N SER A 246 -10.39 9.15 -10.67
CA SER A 246 -11.02 10.30 -10.02
C SER A 246 -10.58 11.61 -10.67
N SER A 247 -11.15 12.72 -10.22
CA SER A 247 -10.86 14.05 -10.73
C SER A 247 -10.03 14.87 -9.73
N ARG A 248 -9.45 15.99 -10.23
CA ARG A 248 -8.84 17.00 -9.38
C ARG A 248 -9.81 17.52 -8.30
N ALA A 249 -11.10 17.67 -8.64
CA ALA A 249 -12.11 18.14 -7.68
C ALA A 249 -12.29 17.18 -6.50
N ASP A 250 -12.18 15.85 -6.75
CA ASP A 250 -12.24 14.85 -5.69
C ASP A 250 -11.05 14.96 -4.72
N VAL A 251 -9.86 15.26 -5.23
CA VAL A 251 -8.67 15.49 -4.41
C VAL A 251 -8.81 16.77 -3.56
N VAL A 252 -9.34 17.86 -4.14
CA VAL A 252 -9.62 19.11 -3.41
C VAL A 252 -10.61 18.84 -2.28
N LYS A 253 -11.69 18.10 -2.58
CA LYS A 253 -12.68 17.71 -1.57
C LYS A 253 -12.06 16.85 -0.47
N PHE A 254 -11.26 15.84 -0.83
CA PHE A 254 -10.57 14.98 0.12
C PHE A 254 -9.70 15.79 1.08
N LYS A 255 -8.92 16.76 0.56
CA LYS A 255 -8.10 17.66 1.39
C LYS A 255 -8.97 18.44 2.38
N ALA A 256 -10.08 19.02 1.93
CA ALA A 256 -10.99 19.78 2.80
C ALA A 256 -11.61 18.90 3.90
N ASP A 257 -12.02 17.66 3.55
CA ASP A 257 -12.54 16.68 4.50
C ASP A 257 -11.45 16.27 5.53
N LEU A 258 -10.19 16.08 5.08
CA LEU A 258 -9.03 15.80 5.94
C LEU A 258 -8.78 16.92 6.95
N GLU A 259 -8.83 18.18 6.51
CA GLU A 259 -8.65 19.35 7.38
C GLU A 259 -9.78 19.48 8.40
N THR A 260 -11.01 19.26 7.97
CA THR A 260 -12.20 19.26 8.84
C THR A 260 -12.08 18.20 9.93
N MET A 261 -11.71 16.99 9.55
CA MET A 261 -11.50 15.89 10.49
C MET A 261 -10.36 16.20 11.47
N ARG A 262 -9.24 16.73 10.98
CA ARG A 262 -8.11 17.12 11.82
C ARG A 262 -8.52 18.18 12.84
N ALA A 263 -9.20 19.24 12.41
CA ALA A 263 -9.65 20.30 13.32
C ALA A 263 -10.56 19.77 14.43
N ARG A 264 -11.49 18.86 14.09
CA ARG A 264 -12.37 18.20 15.06
C ARG A 264 -11.59 17.34 16.05
N LEU A 265 -10.66 16.51 15.57
CA LEU A 265 -9.85 15.65 16.45
C LEU A 265 -8.98 16.48 17.41
N VAL A 266 -8.37 17.54 16.94
CA VAL A 266 -7.63 18.51 17.80
C VAL A 266 -8.53 19.08 18.88
N GLY A 267 -9.77 19.49 18.55
CA GLY A 267 -10.76 19.98 19.51
C GLY A 267 -11.07 18.94 20.59
N LEU A 268 -11.41 17.72 20.18
CA LEU A 268 -11.74 16.61 21.10
C LEU A 268 -10.58 16.25 22.03
N ILE A 269 -9.34 16.24 21.50
CA ILE A 269 -8.14 15.99 22.32
C ILE A 269 -7.94 17.10 23.36
N LYS A 270 -8.13 18.37 22.98
CA LYS A 270 -8.05 19.53 23.92
C LYS A 270 -9.15 19.52 24.97
N GLU A 271 -10.31 18.96 24.66
CA GLU A 271 -11.40 18.72 25.61
C GLU A 271 -11.10 17.57 26.60
N GLY A 272 -9.97 16.87 26.44
CA GLY A 272 -9.53 15.76 27.29
C GLY A 272 -10.22 14.44 27.00
N LYS A 273 -10.75 14.25 25.79
CA LYS A 273 -11.34 12.97 25.37
C LYS A 273 -10.33 11.84 25.47
N THR A 274 -10.74 10.74 26.07
CA THR A 274 -9.93 9.53 26.20
C THR A 274 -9.78 8.81 24.85
N LYS A 275 -8.78 7.96 24.74
CA LYS A 275 -8.58 7.11 23.56
C LYS A 275 -9.84 6.30 23.20
N ALA A 276 -10.53 5.75 24.20
CA ALA A 276 -11.76 4.97 23.98
C ALA A 276 -12.92 5.84 23.42
N GLU A 277 -13.09 7.05 23.95
CA GLU A 277 -14.09 8.00 23.44
C GLU A 277 -13.78 8.43 22.01
N LEU A 278 -12.50 8.74 21.70
CA LEU A 278 -12.07 9.09 20.36
C LEU A 278 -12.27 7.91 19.38
N ALA A 279 -11.91 6.69 19.79
CA ALA A 279 -12.14 5.49 19.01
C ALA A 279 -13.60 5.31 18.64
N LYS A 280 -14.50 5.49 19.61
CA LYS A 280 -15.95 5.41 19.38
C LYS A 280 -16.44 6.51 18.42
N ILE A 281 -15.99 7.75 18.57
CA ILE A 281 -16.35 8.86 17.68
C ILE A 281 -15.85 8.58 16.26
N LEU A 282 -14.63 8.06 16.12
CA LEU A 282 -14.08 7.70 14.81
C LEU A 282 -14.85 6.55 14.15
N GLU A 283 -15.34 5.61 14.95
CA GLU A 283 -16.19 4.52 14.45
C GLU A 283 -17.57 5.02 14.02
N ASP A 284 -18.25 5.78 14.89
CA ASP A 284 -19.61 6.26 14.67
C ASP A 284 -19.69 7.27 13.50
N ASP A 285 -18.79 8.25 13.49
CA ASP A 285 -18.87 9.38 12.56
C ASP A 285 -18.07 9.20 11.28
N TYR A 286 -16.99 8.40 11.33
CA TYR A 286 -16.09 8.19 10.20
C TYR A 286 -15.99 6.72 9.78
N GLY A 287 -16.66 5.80 10.51
CA GLY A 287 -16.67 4.36 10.25
C GLY A 287 -15.32 3.70 10.41
N TRP A 288 -14.44 4.25 11.26
CA TRP A 288 -13.20 3.60 11.64
C TRP A 288 -13.50 2.47 12.61
N ARG A 289 -13.04 1.26 12.34
CA ARG A 289 -13.25 0.14 13.25
C ARG A 289 -12.18 0.16 14.34
N SER A 290 -12.64 0.17 15.59
CA SER A 290 -11.78 0.13 16.77
C SER A 290 -11.92 -1.15 17.58
N THR A 291 -12.97 -1.93 17.36
CA THR A 291 -13.31 -3.12 18.17
C THR A 291 -13.16 -4.41 17.37
N GLY A 292 -12.79 -5.49 18.05
CA GLY A 292 -12.65 -6.83 17.46
C GLY A 292 -11.38 -7.00 16.63
N CYS A 293 -10.39 -6.16 16.86
CA CYS A 293 -9.09 -6.24 16.20
C CYS A 293 -8.19 -7.26 16.89
N PRO A 294 -7.58 -8.22 16.16
CA PRO A 294 -6.57 -9.09 16.75
C PRO A 294 -5.35 -8.27 17.18
N GLU A 295 -4.70 -8.70 18.27
CA GLU A 295 -3.50 -8.02 18.79
C GLU A 295 -2.32 -8.09 17.83
N SER A 296 -2.31 -9.03 16.88
CA SER A 296 -1.28 -9.18 15.83
C SER A 296 -1.67 -10.30 14.86
N PRO A 297 -1.41 -10.16 13.53
CA PRO A 297 -1.14 -8.93 12.83
C PRO A 297 -2.44 -8.17 12.47
N PRO A 298 -2.36 -6.87 12.26
CA PRO A 298 -3.56 -6.08 12.00
C PRO A 298 -4.09 -6.34 10.58
N THR A 299 -5.32 -6.80 10.49
CA THR A 299 -6.07 -6.77 9.23
C THR A 299 -6.62 -5.37 8.99
N GLY A 300 -6.54 -4.87 7.75
CA GLY A 300 -6.92 -3.51 7.38
C GLY A 300 -8.25 -3.05 8.01
N GLY A 301 -8.23 -1.96 8.75
CA GLY A 301 -9.34 -1.41 9.55
C GLY A 301 -9.10 -1.45 11.06
N CYS A 302 -8.22 -2.33 11.55
CA CYS A 302 -7.83 -2.42 12.96
C CYS A 302 -6.60 -1.60 13.32
N LEU A 303 -5.75 -1.31 12.36
CA LEU A 303 -4.54 -0.50 12.49
C LEU A 303 -4.81 0.90 13.05
N GLN A 304 -5.94 1.47 12.70
CA GLN A 304 -6.34 2.81 13.12
C GLN A 304 -6.45 2.94 14.64
N TYR A 305 -6.98 1.93 15.34
CA TYR A 305 -7.06 1.96 16.81
C TYR A 305 -5.68 1.86 17.46
N GLN A 306 -4.81 0.99 16.98
CA GLN A 306 -3.45 0.85 17.51
C GLN A 306 -2.63 2.12 17.32
N GLN A 307 -2.88 2.85 16.23
CA GLN A 307 -2.19 4.09 15.90
C GLN A 307 -2.80 5.32 16.58
N LEU A 308 -3.93 5.17 17.26
CA LEU A 308 -4.63 6.31 17.87
C LEU A 308 -3.78 7.02 18.94
N ASP A 309 -2.91 6.29 19.68
CA ASP A 309 -1.98 6.91 20.61
C ASP A 309 -0.97 7.83 19.90
N ALA A 310 -0.46 7.41 18.75
CA ALA A 310 0.44 8.21 17.95
C ALA A 310 -0.27 9.45 17.37
N LEU A 311 -1.49 9.27 16.88
CA LEU A 311 -2.35 10.36 16.39
C LEU A 311 -2.67 11.36 17.51
N MET A 312 -3.07 10.91 18.69
CA MET A 312 -3.35 11.76 19.84
C MET A 312 -2.11 12.54 20.27
N LYS A 313 -0.94 11.87 20.30
CA LYS A 313 0.33 12.52 20.62
C LYS A 313 0.69 13.58 19.57
N GLU A 314 0.55 13.25 18.29
CA GLU A 314 0.86 14.20 17.20
C GLU A 314 -0.05 15.42 17.24
N LEU A 315 -1.36 15.24 17.36
CA LEU A 315 -2.34 16.33 17.35
C LEU A 315 -2.43 17.08 18.68
N GLY A 316 -2.17 16.42 19.80
CA GLY A 316 -2.17 17.03 21.13
C GLY A 316 -0.97 17.93 21.40
N ALA A 317 0.12 17.77 20.66
CA ALA A 317 1.31 18.62 20.72
C ALA A 317 1.16 19.95 19.93
N ARG A 318 0.01 20.18 19.31
CA ARG A 318 -0.31 21.33 18.44
C ARG A 318 -1.48 22.13 19.02
#